data_6442b9226671e6b646555ce6b4698c70
#
_entry.id   6442b9226671e6b646555ce6b4698c70
#
_cell.length_a   1.000
_cell.length_b   1.000
_cell.length_c   1.000
_cell.angle_alpha   90.00
_cell.angle_beta   90.00
_cell.angle_gamma   90.00
#
_symmetry.space_group_name_H-M   'P 1'
#
loop_
_entity.id
_entity.type
_entity.pdbx_description
1 polymer ?
#
loop_
_entity_poly.entity_id
_entity_poly.type
_entity_poly.pdbx_seq_one_letter_code
_entity_poly.pdbx_strand_id
1 'polypeptide(L)'
;MGNNIILAIDSGNTNIVFALADEYKIIASWRIATNRQRTADEYAVWLLQLMSIGCFSSKIISGISIASVVPETIFPLETMAKKFFQCDPIIVNHTHAEAMGIKILIDYPQELGADRVVNVIAAHTRYSMPQIIVDLGTATTLDVVDEQGNFIGGAIAPGINLSLEALYMAAAKLPRMVVAKPQKVIATSTIPAMQSGIFWGYIGLIEGLIDKTQKELGKKATVIATGGLTPVLAGSTKVFDHVNGDLTMLGITDIYYSTNKRNHAKNNKNFKTT
;
A
#
# COMPACT_ATOMS: atom_id res chain seq x y z
N MET A 1 -17.21 -4.08 -24.90
CA MET A 1 -15.90 -3.47 -24.54
C MET A 1 -15.23 -4.47 -23.63
N GLY A 2 -14.13 -5.11 -24.04
CA GLY A 2 -13.43 -6.07 -23.21
C GLY A 2 -12.90 -5.35 -21.96
N ASN A 3 -13.16 -5.90 -20.77
CA ASN A 3 -12.58 -5.39 -19.54
C ASN A 3 -11.06 -5.47 -19.66
N ASN A 4 -10.40 -4.32 -19.65
CA ASN A 4 -8.95 -4.21 -19.75
C ASN A 4 -8.39 -4.58 -18.34
N ILE A 5 -8.05 -5.86 -18.13
CA ILE A 5 -7.57 -6.35 -16.84
C ILE A 5 -6.05 -6.17 -16.77
N ILE A 6 -5.56 -5.66 -15.66
CA ILE A 6 -4.13 -5.49 -15.38
C ILE A 6 -3.68 -6.37 -14.23
N LEU A 7 -2.38 -6.60 -14.19
CA LEU A 7 -1.69 -7.15 -13.02
C LEU A 7 -1.03 -5.99 -12.25
N ALA A 8 -1.59 -5.66 -11.10
CA ALA A 8 -1.00 -4.74 -10.14
C ALA A 8 -0.09 -5.51 -9.19
N ILE A 9 1.12 -5.01 -8.93
CA ILE A 9 2.11 -5.65 -8.06
C ILE A 9 2.60 -4.64 -7.02
N ASP A 10 2.41 -4.96 -5.74
CA ASP A 10 2.98 -4.23 -4.62
C ASP A 10 4.09 -5.06 -3.98
N SER A 11 5.32 -4.60 -4.08
CA SER A 11 6.50 -5.27 -3.53
C SER A 11 7.00 -4.57 -2.28
N GLY A 12 6.48 -5.02 -1.14
CA GLY A 12 6.87 -4.56 0.19
C GLY A 12 7.99 -5.38 0.82
N ASN A 13 8.53 -4.88 1.95
CA ASN A 13 9.65 -5.53 2.66
C ASN A 13 9.31 -6.92 3.22
N THR A 14 8.06 -7.19 3.56
CA THR A 14 7.63 -8.47 4.15
C THR A 14 6.93 -9.37 3.14
N ASN A 15 6.08 -8.81 2.29
CA ASN A 15 5.29 -9.54 1.32
C ASN A 15 5.28 -8.80 -0.03
N ILE A 16 5.12 -9.59 -1.10
CA ILE A 16 4.73 -9.08 -2.41
C ILE A 16 3.30 -9.52 -2.66
N VAL A 17 2.45 -8.56 -3.03
CA VAL A 17 1.05 -8.79 -3.39
C VAL A 17 0.89 -8.62 -4.90
N PHE A 18 0.22 -9.58 -5.53
CA PHE A 18 -0.16 -9.55 -6.94
C PHE A 18 -1.67 -9.50 -7.02
N ALA A 19 -2.22 -8.58 -7.79
CA ALA A 19 -3.66 -8.46 -7.95
C ALA A 19 -4.06 -8.31 -9.41
N LEU A 20 -5.09 -9.05 -9.82
CA LEU A 20 -5.82 -8.76 -11.05
C LEU A 20 -6.84 -7.67 -10.74
N ALA A 21 -6.84 -6.61 -11.53
CA ALA A 21 -7.74 -5.49 -11.35
C ALA A 21 -8.29 -4.98 -12.69
N ASP A 22 -9.52 -4.52 -12.69
CA ASP A 22 -10.04 -3.61 -13.71
C ASP A 22 -9.97 -2.15 -13.20
N GLU A 23 -10.46 -1.19 -13.97
CA GLU A 23 -10.41 0.24 -13.62
C GLU A 23 -11.13 0.57 -12.29
N TYR A 24 -11.98 -0.31 -11.79
CA TYR A 24 -12.89 0.00 -10.67
C TYR A 24 -12.65 -0.85 -9.43
N LYS A 25 -12.12 -2.07 -9.58
CA LYS A 25 -12.04 -3.03 -8.48
C LYS A 25 -10.92 -4.05 -8.62
N ILE A 26 -10.54 -4.61 -7.51
CA ILE A 26 -9.69 -5.80 -7.42
C ILE A 26 -10.55 -7.04 -7.67
N ILE A 27 -10.13 -7.88 -8.63
CA ILE A 27 -10.84 -9.08 -9.05
C ILE A 27 -10.34 -10.29 -8.28
N ALA A 28 -9.01 -10.40 -8.13
CA ALA A 28 -8.35 -11.46 -7.38
C ALA A 28 -7.01 -10.96 -6.86
N SER A 29 -6.51 -11.52 -5.76
CA SER A 29 -5.19 -11.19 -5.25
C SER A 29 -4.49 -12.41 -4.64
N TRP A 30 -3.17 -12.41 -4.72
CA TRP A 30 -2.29 -13.44 -4.17
C TRP A 30 -1.11 -12.78 -3.48
N ARG A 31 -0.60 -13.43 -2.43
CA ARG A 31 0.50 -12.91 -1.62
C ARG A 31 1.59 -13.95 -1.46
N ILE A 32 2.84 -13.50 -1.58
CA ILE A 32 4.02 -14.31 -1.34
C ILE A 32 4.98 -13.54 -0.42
N ALA A 33 5.73 -14.25 0.42
CA ALA A 33 6.78 -13.63 1.22
C ALA A 33 7.87 -13.01 0.33
N THR A 34 8.33 -11.83 0.68
CA THR A 34 9.42 -11.16 -0.04
C THR A 34 10.71 -11.95 0.15
N ASN A 35 11.30 -12.37 -0.95
CA ASN A 35 12.63 -12.94 -1.02
C ASN A 35 13.43 -12.20 -2.08
N ARG A 36 14.48 -11.49 -1.65
CA ARG A 36 15.32 -10.65 -2.52
C ARG A 36 16.11 -11.43 -3.57
N GLN A 37 16.24 -12.75 -3.39
CA GLN A 37 16.96 -13.64 -4.30
C GLN A 37 16.04 -14.39 -5.27
N ARG A 38 14.71 -14.17 -5.20
CA ARG A 38 13.75 -14.87 -6.05
C ARG A 38 13.88 -14.42 -7.50
N THR A 39 13.95 -15.39 -8.39
CA THR A 39 14.09 -15.17 -9.83
C THR A 39 12.74 -14.83 -10.50
N ALA A 40 12.82 -14.29 -11.71
CA ALA A 40 11.64 -14.04 -12.55
C ALA A 40 10.82 -15.33 -12.83
N ASP A 41 11.52 -16.45 -13.03
CA ASP A 41 10.91 -17.74 -13.34
C ASP A 41 10.14 -18.30 -12.15
N GLU A 42 10.68 -18.15 -10.93
CA GLU A 42 9.98 -18.56 -9.69
C GLU A 42 8.72 -17.73 -9.46
N TYR A 43 8.76 -16.41 -9.68
CA TYR A 43 7.57 -15.57 -9.62
C TYR A 43 6.52 -15.99 -10.65
N ALA A 44 6.95 -16.24 -11.89
CA ALA A 44 6.04 -16.61 -12.97
C ALA A 44 5.37 -17.96 -12.73
N VAL A 45 6.13 -18.99 -12.38
CA VAL A 45 5.58 -20.35 -12.10
C VAL A 45 4.57 -20.27 -10.96
N TRP A 46 4.93 -19.60 -9.86
CA TRP A 46 4.06 -19.44 -8.70
C TRP A 46 2.76 -18.70 -9.07
N LEU A 47 2.87 -17.57 -9.76
CA LEU A 47 1.71 -16.74 -10.09
C LEU A 47 0.80 -17.44 -11.10
N LEU A 48 1.37 -17.98 -12.20
CA LEU A 48 0.59 -18.66 -13.23
C LEU A 48 -0.14 -19.87 -12.70
N GLN A 49 0.47 -20.64 -11.76
CA GLN A 49 -0.19 -21.74 -11.10
C GLN A 49 -1.39 -21.31 -10.26
N LEU A 50 -1.24 -20.22 -9.47
CA LEU A 50 -2.35 -19.69 -8.67
C LEU A 50 -3.46 -19.07 -9.53
N MET A 51 -3.10 -18.40 -10.61
CA MET A 51 -4.07 -17.90 -11.59
C MET A 51 -4.87 -19.07 -12.20
N SER A 52 -4.18 -20.16 -12.59
CA SER A 52 -4.83 -21.35 -13.13
C SER A 52 -5.80 -22.00 -12.14
N ILE A 53 -5.40 -22.12 -10.86
CA ILE A 53 -6.28 -22.62 -9.79
C ILE A 53 -7.51 -21.74 -9.63
N GLY A 54 -7.35 -20.42 -9.75
CA GLY A 54 -8.44 -19.44 -9.73
C GLY A 54 -9.24 -19.34 -11.02
N CYS A 55 -8.97 -20.19 -12.01
CA CYS A 55 -9.60 -20.16 -13.34
C CYS A 55 -9.34 -18.86 -14.13
N PHE A 56 -8.22 -18.17 -13.86
CA PHE A 56 -7.79 -16.99 -14.62
C PHE A 56 -6.75 -17.36 -15.67
N SER A 57 -6.95 -16.94 -16.91
CA SER A 57 -5.94 -17.06 -17.96
C SER A 57 -4.97 -15.87 -17.91
N SER A 58 -3.68 -16.12 -18.10
CA SER A 58 -2.69 -15.03 -18.23
C SER A 58 -2.93 -14.13 -19.44
N LYS A 59 -3.65 -14.62 -20.44
CA LYS A 59 -4.01 -13.87 -21.66
C LYS A 59 -4.99 -12.72 -21.43
N ILE A 60 -5.64 -12.65 -20.27
CA ILE A 60 -6.54 -11.53 -19.92
C ILE A 60 -5.77 -10.29 -19.48
N ILE A 61 -4.49 -10.45 -19.12
CA ILE A 61 -3.66 -9.35 -18.64
C ILE A 61 -3.25 -8.48 -19.82
N SER A 62 -3.71 -7.24 -19.82
CA SER A 62 -3.42 -6.23 -20.85
C SER A 62 -2.25 -5.32 -20.48
N GLY A 63 -1.80 -5.38 -19.23
CA GLY A 63 -0.67 -4.60 -18.75
C GLY A 63 -0.30 -4.88 -17.30
N ILE A 64 0.85 -4.37 -16.88
CA ILE A 64 1.42 -4.59 -15.55
C ILE A 64 1.88 -3.26 -14.97
N SER A 65 1.59 -3.02 -13.68
CA SER A 65 2.11 -1.88 -12.94
C SER A 65 2.70 -2.36 -11.61
N ILE A 66 3.90 -1.89 -11.27
CA ILE A 66 4.70 -2.36 -10.14
C ILE A 66 5.04 -1.19 -9.23
N ALA A 67 4.57 -1.22 -8.00
CA ALA A 67 5.07 -0.40 -6.90
C ALA A 67 6.05 -1.25 -6.07
N SER A 68 7.24 -0.75 -5.82
CA SER A 68 8.22 -1.47 -5.00
C SER A 68 8.99 -0.53 -4.09
N VAL A 69 9.16 -0.95 -2.85
CA VAL A 69 10.10 -0.38 -1.87
C VAL A 69 11.28 -1.31 -1.59
N VAL A 70 11.43 -2.35 -2.42
CA VAL A 70 12.53 -3.32 -2.36
C VAL A 70 13.25 -3.35 -3.71
N PRO A 71 14.32 -2.56 -3.91
CA PRO A 71 14.98 -2.40 -5.21
C PRO A 71 15.39 -3.71 -5.87
N GLU A 72 15.81 -4.70 -5.07
CA GLU A 72 16.28 -6.00 -5.55
C GLU A 72 15.19 -6.83 -6.23
N THR A 73 13.91 -6.53 -5.96
CA THR A 73 12.77 -7.23 -6.58
C THR A 73 12.35 -6.63 -7.92
N ILE A 74 12.76 -5.40 -8.24
CA ILE A 74 12.31 -4.69 -9.45
C ILE A 74 12.74 -5.46 -10.70
N PHE A 75 14.04 -5.74 -10.84
CA PHE A 75 14.58 -6.41 -12.03
C PHE A 75 13.94 -7.80 -12.30
N PRO A 76 13.81 -8.71 -11.30
CA PRO A 76 13.12 -9.98 -11.55
C PRO A 76 11.62 -9.84 -11.85
N LEU A 77 10.92 -8.87 -11.27
CA LEU A 77 9.51 -8.60 -11.58
C LEU A 77 9.33 -8.01 -12.98
N GLU A 78 10.21 -7.10 -13.42
CA GLU A 78 10.23 -6.59 -14.80
C GLU A 78 10.53 -7.71 -15.79
N THR A 79 11.51 -8.55 -15.48
CA THR A 79 11.87 -9.71 -16.33
C THR A 79 10.70 -10.68 -16.44
N MET A 80 10.00 -10.94 -15.34
CA MET A 80 8.78 -11.76 -15.33
C MET A 80 7.72 -11.15 -16.25
N ALA A 81 7.46 -9.85 -16.15
CA ALA A 81 6.48 -9.14 -16.96
C ALA A 81 6.79 -9.28 -18.47
N LYS A 82 8.04 -9.03 -18.87
CA LYS A 82 8.48 -9.09 -20.26
C LYS A 82 8.47 -10.51 -20.81
N LYS A 83 9.03 -11.48 -20.06
CA LYS A 83 9.23 -12.86 -20.52
C LYS A 83 7.95 -13.67 -20.60
N PHE A 84 7.06 -13.55 -19.61
CA PHE A 84 5.90 -14.41 -19.45
C PHE A 84 4.57 -13.75 -19.82
N PHE A 85 4.51 -12.42 -19.75
CA PHE A 85 3.29 -11.66 -20.07
C PHE A 85 3.45 -10.77 -21.31
N GLN A 86 4.66 -10.70 -21.91
CA GLN A 86 4.97 -9.89 -23.09
C GLN A 86 4.56 -8.42 -22.91
N CYS A 87 4.78 -7.89 -21.73
CA CYS A 87 4.34 -6.58 -21.31
C CYS A 87 5.52 -5.81 -20.69
N ASP A 88 5.73 -4.55 -21.13
CA ASP A 88 6.61 -3.62 -20.44
C ASP A 88 5.86 -3.02 -19.24
N PRO A 89 6.29 -3.28 -18.00
CA PRO A 89 5.57 -2.82 -16.84
C PRO A 89 5.80 -1.34 -16.56
N ILE A 90 4.81 -0.67 -15.98
CA ILE A 90 4.96 0.66 -15.40
C ILE A 90 5.59 0.48 -14.01
N ILE A 91 6.77 1.08 -13.79
CA ILE A 91 7.40 1.13 -12.47
C ILE A 91 7.00 2.43 -11.79
N VAL A 92 6.30 2.30 -10.67
CA VAL A 92 5.76 3.44 -9.91
C VAL A 92 6.87 4.23 -9.24
N ASN A 93 6.78 5.55 -9.34
CA ASN A 93 7.61 6.52 -8.61
C ASN A 93 6.82 7.82 -8.35
N HIS A 94 7.42 8.78 -7.66
CA HIS A 94 6.80 10.06 -7.29
C HIS A 94 6.26 10.87 -8.49
N THR A 95 6.90 10.78 -9.68
CA THR A 95 6.46 11.56 -10.86
C THR A 95 5.07 11.15 -11.36
N HIS A 96 4.57 9.97 -11.00
CA HIS A 96 3.22 9.54 -11.33
C HIS A 96 2.17 10.34 -10.56
N ALA A 97 2.44 10.70 -9.28
CA ALA A 97 1.57 11.58 -8.51
C ALA A 97 1.53 12.99 -9.14
N GLU A 98 2.70 13.55 -9.45
CA GLU A 98 2.79 14.87 -10.12
C GLU A 98 2.06 14.87 -11.46
N ALA A 99 2.23 13.82 -12.21
CA ALA A 99 1.51 13.63 -13.45
C ALA A 99 -0.01 13.56 -13.25
N MET A 100 -0.52 13.15 -12.12
CA MET A 100 -1.96 13.15 -11.76
C MET A 100 -2.41 14.46 -11.08
N GLY A 101 -1.55 15.48 -11.03
CA GLY A 101 -1.85 16.80 -10.49
C GLY A 101 -1.61 16.92 -8.98
N ILE A 102 -1.03 15.91 -8.34
CA ILE A 102 -0.69 15.90 -6.92
C ILE A 102 0.75 16.39 -6.76
N LYS A 103 0.97 17.56 -6.19
CA LYS A 103 2.32 18.04 -5.89
C LYS A 103 2.87 17.32 -4.67
N ILE A 104 4.16 16.98 -4.72
CA ILE A 104 4.89 16.39 -3.61
C ILE A 104 5.74 17.48 -2.96
N LEU A 105 5.26 18.02 -1.84
CA LEU A 105 5.85 19.20 -1.16
C LEU A 105 6.72 18.78 0.03
N ILE A 106 7.64 17.86 -0.18
CA ILE A 106 8.66 17.45 0.80
C ILE A 106 10.05 17.78 0.27
N ASP A 107 11.04 17.81 1.14
CA ASP A 107 12.42 18.22 0.80
C ASP A 107 13.03 17.37 -0.33
N TYR A 108 12.76 16.07 -0.32
CA TYR A 108 13.31 15.09 -1.28
C TYR A 108 12.21 14.21 -1.88
N PRO A 109 11.44 14.69 -2.87
CA PRO A 109 10.33 13.95 -3.49
C PRO A 109 10.70 12.56 -4.02
N GLN A 110 11.94 12.39 -4.48
CA GLN A 110 12.47 11.12 -5.01
C GLN A 110 12.65 10.03 -3.92
N GLU A 111 12.67 10.41 -2.64
CA GLU A 111 12.78 9.47 -1.51
C GLU A 111 11.40 8.93 -1.06
N LEU A 112 10.31 9.48 -1.61
CA LEU A 112 8.97 9.00 -1.28
C LEU A 112 8.78 7.57 -1.81
N GLY A 113 8.54 6.63 -0.92
CA GLY A 113 8.30 5.23 -1.24
C GLY A 113 7.11 5.05 -2.20
N ALA A 114 7.24 4.11 -3.12
CA ALA A 114 6.20 3.85 -4.11
C ALA A 114 4.85 3.44 -3.47
N ASP A 115 4.87 2.73 -2.35
CA ASP A 115 3.71 2.37 -1.54
C ASP A 115 2.95 3.61 -1.04
N ARG A 116 3.66 4.63 -0.57
CA ARG A 116 3.07 5.89 -0.12
C ARG A 116 2.52 6.69 -1.31
N VAL A 117 3.24 6.73 -2.44
CA VAL A 117 2.78 7.37 -3.67
C VAL A 117 1.43 6.81 -4.12
N VAL A 118 1.29 5.49 -4.18
CA VAL A 118 0.04 4.84 -4.63
C VAL A 118 -1.09 5.05 -3.64
N ASN A 119 -0.82 5.02 -2.33
CA ASN A 119 -1.82 5.28 -1.30
C ASN A 119 -2.37 6.70 -1.39
N VAL A 120 -1.50 7.70 -1.60
CA VAL A 120 -1.89 9.10 -1.79
C VAL A 120 -2.75 9.26 -3.05
N ILE A 121 -2.35 8.67 -4.17
CA ILE A 121 -3.12 8.72 -5.43
C ILE A 121 -4.50 8.09 -5.25
N ALA A 122 -4.56 6.91 -4.64
CA ALA A 122 -5.83 6.22 -4.41
C ALA A 122 -6.76 7.00 -3.50
N ALA A 123 -6.23 7.59 -2.43
CA ALA A 123 -6.99 8.41 -1.50
C ALA A 123 -7.47 9.71 -2.16
N HIS A 124 -6.61 10.40 -2.89
CA HIS A 124 -6.93 11.63 -3.63
C HIS A 124 -8.11 11.43 -4.59
N THR A 125 -8.17 10.29 -5.24
CA THR A 125 -9.22 9.97 -6.22
C THR A 125 -10.58 9.67 -5.57
N ARG A 126 -10.59 9.20 -4.30
CA ARG A 126 -11.77 8.57 -3.68
C ARG A 126 -12.35 9.30 -2.48
N TYR A 127 -11.56 10.15 -1.83
CA TYR A 127 -11.96 10.77 -0.55
C TYR A 127 -11.78 12.29 -0.56
N SER A 128 -12.49 12.98 0.34
CA SER A 128 -12.43 14.44 0.47
C SER A 128 -11.14 14.91 1.14
N MET A 129 -10.68 16.11 0.75
CA MET A 129 -9.51 16.80 1.31
C MET A 129 -9.87 17.66 2.54
N PRO A 130 -8.94 17.94 3.45
CA PRO A 130 -7.60 17.36 3.55
C PRO A 130 -7.66 15.89 4.04
N GLN A 131 -6.56 15.14 3.89
CA GLN A 131 -6.53 13.72 4.22
C GLN A 131 -5.36 13.34 5.12
N ILE A 132 -5.58 12.33 5.96
CA ILE A 132 -4.53 11.57 6.66
C ILE A 132 -4.72 10.11 6.27
N ILE A 133 -3.75 9.55 5.56
CA ILE A 133 -3.75 8.14 5.15
C ILE A 133 -2.88 7.38 6.14
N VAL A 134 -3.45 6.38 6.81
CA VAL A 134 -2.75 5.55 7.80
C VAL A 134 -2.57 4.16 7.22
N ASP A 135 -1.34 3.80 6.87
CA ASP A 135 -1.01 2.45 6.43
C ASP A 135 -0.47 1.62 7.61
N LEU A 136 -1.18 0.56 7.95
CA LEU A 136 -0.90 -0.36 9.06
C LEU A 136 -0.18 -1.61 8.52
N GLY A 137 1.06 -1.42 8.08
CA GLY A 137 1.92 -2.43 7.48
C GLY A 137 3.07 -2.89 8.39
N THR A 138 4.22 -3.22 7.78
CA THR A 138 5.48 -3.53 8.47
C THR A 138 5.97 -2.33 9.28
N ALA A 139 5.94 -1.14 8.68
CA ALA A 139 5.93 0.14 9.39
C ALA A 139 4.48 0.66 9.42
N THR A 140 4.20 1.61 10.31
CA THR A 140 3.00 2.43 10.23
C THR A 140 3.38 3.78 9.68
N THR A 141 2.77 4.15 8.55
CA THR A 141 2.93 5.48 7.97
C THR A 141 1.65 6.29 8.17
N LEU A 142 1.80 7.59 8.42
CA LEU A 142 0.76 8.59 8.32
C LEU A 142 1.16 9.55 7.20
N ASP A 143 0.41 9.55 6.12
CA ASP A 143 0.61 10.39 4.95
C ASP A 143 -0.41 11.51 4.95
N VAL A 144 0.07 12.75 4.83
CA VAL A 144 -0.77 13.95 4.95
C VAL A 144 -0.92 14.65 3.62
N VAL A 145 -2.17 14.86 3.23
CA VAL A 145 -2.55 15.60 2.01
C VAL A 145 -3.32 16.83 2.41
N ASP A 146 -2.91 17.99 1.91
CA ASP A 146 -3.51 19.28 2.21
C ASP A 146 -4.87 19.50 1.50
N GLU A 147 -5.51 20.66 1.72
CA GLU A 147 -6.78 21.02 1.08
C GLU A 147 -6.69 21.16 -0.43
N GLN A 148 -5.52 21.47 -0.94
CA GLN A 148 -5.26 21.61 -2.37
C GLN A 148 -4.96 20.26 -3.03
N GLY A 149 -4.93 19.18 -2.24
CA GLY A 149 -4.62 17.83 -2.70
C GLY A 149 -3.13 17.56 -2.87
N ASN A 150 -2.25 18.36 -2.25
CA ASN A 150 -0.81 18.16 -2.30
C ASN A 150 -0.35 17.27 -1.15
N PHE A 151 0.60 16.38 -1.40
CA PHE A 151 1.28 15.63 -0.36
C PHE A 151 2.28 16.56 0.37
N ILE A 152 2.10 16.76 1.66
CA ILE A 152 2.90 17.68 2.46
C ILE A 152 3.84 17.01 3.47
N GLY A 153 3.85 15.68 3.52
CA GLY A 153 4.70 14.92 4.44
C GLY A 153 3.91 13.96 5.29
N GLY A 154 4.44 13.61 6.46
CA GLY A 154 3.78 12.69 7.37
C GLY A 154 4.69 12.14 8.46
N ALA A 155 4.29 11.04 9.07
CA ALA A 155 5.05 10.37 10.12
C ALA A 155 5.27 8.89 9.79
N ILE A 156 6.38 8.33 10.25
CA ILE A 156 6.68 6.90 10.14
C ILE A 156 6.96 6.38 11.55
N ALA A 157 6.25 5.34 11.93
CA ALA A 157 6.43 4.65 13.21
C ALA A 157 6.68 3.14 12.98
N PRO A 158 7.29 2.43 13.93
CA PRO A 158 7.39 0.98 13.84
C PRO A 158 5.99 0.36 13.76
N GLY A 159 5.79 -0.64 12.90
CA GLY A 159 4.55 -1.40 12.89
C GLY A 159 4.38 -2.24 14.16
N ILE A 160 3.15 -2.66 14.47
CA ILE A 160 2.83 -3.36 15.72
C ILE A 160 3.63 -4.67 15.88
N ASN A 161 3.81 -5.43 14.79
CA ASN A 161 4.59 -6.67 14.80
C ASN A 161 6.09 -6.38 15.01
N LEU A 162 6.61 -5.32 14.40
CA LEU A 162 8.00 -4.89 14.59
C LEU A 162 8.24 -4.45 16.04
N SER A 163 7.30 -3.72 16.65
CA SER A 163 7.35 -3.32 18.06
C SER A 163 7.32 -4.54 18.98
N LEU A 164 6.53 -5.55 18.66
CA LEU A 164 6.48 -6.80 19.41
C LEU A 164 7.79 -7.61 19.30
N GLU A 165 8.38 -7.71 18.11
CA GLU A 165 9.68 -8.36 17.94
C GLU A 165 10.80 -7.62 18.67
N ALA A 166 10.79 -6.29 18.68
CA ALA A 166 11.73 -5.51 19.49
C ALA A 166 11.61 -5.82 20.99
N LEU A 167 10.38 -5.99 21.48
CA LEU A 167 10.13 -6.39 22.88
C LEU A 167 10.69 -7.79 23.18
N TYR A 168 10.54 -8.75 22.26
CA TYR A 168 11.11 -10.10 22.42
C TYR A 168 12.66 -10.08 22.43
N MET A 169 13.26 -9.27 21.57
CA MET A 169 14.74 -9.15 21.55
C MET A 169 15.28 -8.52 22.84
N ALA A 170 14.57 -7.54 23.40
CA ALA A 170 14.99 -6.86 24.62
C ALA A 170 14.77 -7.68 25.90
N ALA A 171 13.84 -8.65 25.89
CA ALA A 171 13.42 -9.38 27.09
C ALA A 171 13.31 -10.88 26.81
N ALA A 172 14.44 -11.58 26.88
CA ALA A 172 14.62 -12.99 26.49
C ALA A 172 13.68 -14.00 27.19
N LYS A 173 13.04 -13.63 28.31
CA LYS A 173 12.09 -14.49 29.03
C LYS A 173 10.62 -14.29 28.64
N LEU A 174 10.32 -13.34 27.74
CA LEU A 174 8.93 -13.09 27.34
C LEU A 174 8.45 -14.17 26.37
N PRO A 175 7.27 -14.74 26.63
CA PRO A 175 6.70 -15.76 25.73
C PRO A 175 6.19 -15.12 24.44
N ARG A 176 6.26 -15.86 23.34
CA ARG A 176 5.68 -15.41 22.07
C ARG A 176 4.16 -15.39 22.16
N MET A 177 3.57 -14.34 21.57
CA MET A 177 2.11 -14.15 21.53
C MET A 177 1.67 -13.63 20.17
N VAL A 178 0.37 -13.73 19.91
CA VAL A 178 -0.27 -13.12 18.73
C VAL A 178 -0.89 -11.78 19.14
N VAL A 179 -0.76 -10.79 18.29
CA VAL A 179 -1.44 -9.49 18.47
C VAL A 179 -2.94 -9.70 18.34
N ALA A 180 -3.66 -9.47 19.44
CA ALA A 180 -5.11 -9.56 19.51
C ALA A 180 -5.65 -8.56 20.52
N LYS A 181 -6.91 -8.17 20.37
CA LYS A 181 -7.59 -7.29 21.32
C LYS A 181 -7.71 -7.97 22.66
N PRO A 182 -7.15 -7.40 23.76
CA PRO A 182 -7.28 -7.97 25.09
C PRO A 182 -8.68 -7.76 25.64
N GLN A 183 -9.13 -8.68 26.50
CA GLN A 183 -10.43 -8.56 27.17
C GLN A 183 -10.48 -7.42 28.19
N LYS A 184 -9.34 -7.12 28.84
CA LYS A 184 -9.19 -6.07 29.84
C LYS A 184 -7.88 -5.32 29.61
N VAL A 185 -7.87 -4.05 29.94
CA VAL A 185 -6.63 -3.23 29.91
C VAL A 185 -5.68 -3.64 31.03
N ILE A 186 -6.22 -3.81 32.23
CA ILE A 186 -5.44 -4.27 33.41
C ILE A 186 -5.43 -5.80 33.38
N ALA A 187 -4.24 -6.37 33.19
CA ALA A 187 -4.01 -7.80 33.16
C ALA A 187 -3.27 -8.27 34.41
N THR A 188 -3.51 -9.52 34.80
CA THR A 188 -2.93 -10.13 36.01
C THR A 188 -1.88 -11.19 35.73
N SER A 189 -1.47 -11.36 34.46
CA SER A 189 -0.42 -12.28 34.03
C SER A 189 0.34 -11.74 32.82
N THR A 190 1.53 -12.27 32.55
CA THR A 190 2.50 -11.70 31.59
C THR A 190 1.94 -11.61 30.17
N ILE A 191 1.41 -12.69 29.60
CA ILE A 191 0.91 -12.69 28.21
C ILE A 191 -0.24 -11.68 28.01
N PRO A 192 -1.32 -11.69 28.81
CA PRO A 192 -2.37 -10.67 28.70
C PRO A 192 -1.86 -9.24 28.95
N ALA A 193 -0.88 -9.04 29.84
CA ALA A 193 -0.29 -7.72 30.08
C ALA A 193 0.48 -7.22 28.85
N MET A 194 1.25 -8.09 28.20
CA MET A 194 1.93 -7.78 26.93
C MET A 194 0.92 -7.48 25.82
N GLN A 195 -0.13 -8.30 25.67
CA GLN A 195 -1.18 -8.06 24.67
C GLN A 195 -1.84 -6.70 24.89
N SER A 196 -2.15 -6.38 26.14
CA SER A 196 -2.77 -5.11 26.49
C SER A 196 -1.86 -3.93 26.17
N GLY A 197 -0.58 -3.98 26.56
CA GLY A 197 0.39 -2.91 26.33
C GLY A 197 0.64 -2.69 24.83
N ILE A 198 0.85 -3.76 24.07
CA ILE A 198 1.05 -3.69 22.62
C ILE A 198 -0.20 -3.19 21.91
N PHE A 199 -1.37 -3.76 22.18
CA PHE A 199 -2.60 -3.41 21.48
C PHE A 199 -3.06 -1.99 21.77
N TRP A 200 -3.26 -1.65 23.04
CA TRP A 200 -3.75 -0.32 23.42
C TRP A 200 -2.69 0.77 23.29
N GLY A 201 -1.43 0.44 23.53
CA GLY A 201 -0.31 1.35 23.26
C GLY A 201 -0.24 1.74 21.79
N TYR A 202 -0.50 0.77 20.89
CA TYR A 202 -0.50 1.02 19.45
C TYR A 202 -1.73 1.82 18.99
N ILE A 203 -2.91 1.54 19.54
CA ILE A 203 -4.10 2.38 19.32
C ILE A 203 -3.81 3.82 19.78
N GLY A 204 -3.28 4.00 20.98
CA GLY A 204 -2.94 5.34 21.49
C GLY A 204 -1.88 6.07 20.65
N LEU A 205 -0.90 5.34 20.08
CA LEU A 205 0.07 5.90 19.15
C LEU A 205 -0.63 6.47 17.90
N ILE A 206 -1.52 5.69 17.28
CA ILE A 206 -2.25 6.11 16.08
C ILE A 206 -3.15 7.31 16.38
N GLU A 207 -3.96 7.22 17.44
CA GLU A 207 -4.86 8.30 17.87
C GLU A 207 -4.10 9.58 18.20
N GLY A 208 -2.98 9.45 18.91
CA GLY A 208 -2.13 10.57 19.29
C GLY A 208 -1.45 11.25 18.10
N LEU A 209 -0.98 10.47 17.12
CA LEU A 209 -0.39 11.03 15.90
C LEU A 209 -1.45 11.74 15.05
N ILE A 210 -2.61 11.16 14.87
CA ILE A 210 -3.72 11.77 14.11
C ILE A 210 -4.16 13.09 14.77
N ASP A 211 -4.35 13.09 16.10
CA ASP A 211 -4.74 14.30 16.85
C ASP A 211 -3.70 15.43 16.68
N LYS A 212 -2.41 15.10 16.82
CA LYS A 212 -1.32 16.07 16.64
C LYS A 212 -1.27 16.59 15.20
N THR A 213 -1.40 15.72 14.21
CA THR A 213 -1.41 16.11 12.80
C THR A 213 -2.60 17.03 12.47
N GLN A 214 -3.81 16.73 12.95
CA GLN A 214 -4.97 17.59 12.74
C GLN A 214 -4.84 18.94 13.43
N LYS A 215 -4.22 18.98 14.62
CA LYS A 215 -3.91 20.26 15.31
C LYS A 215 -2.91 21.10 14.54
N GLU A 216 -1.89 20.48 13.94
CA GLU A 216 -0.90 21.17 13.11
C GLU A 216 -1.51 21.67 11.80
N LEU A 217 -2.39 20.88 11.18
CA LEU A 217 -3.18 21.28 10.00
C LEU A 217 -4.18 22.42 10.32
N GLY A 218 -4.52 22.64 11.60
CA GLY A 218 -5.51 23.60 12.03
C GLY A 218 -6.96 23.25 11.67
N LYS A 219 -7.21 22.01 11.24
CA LYS A 219 -8.52 21.52 10.80
C LYS A 219 -8.64 19.99 10.86
N LYS A 220 -9.89 19.53 10.82
CA LYS A 220 -10.19 18.10 10.72
C LYS A 220 -9.88 17.61 9.30
N ALA A 221 -9.13 16.52 9.20
CA ALA A 221 -8.85 15.79 7.96
C ALA A 221 -9.69 14.51 7.88
N THR A 222 -9.97 14.05 6.67
CA THR A 222 -10.53 12.72 6.44
C THR A 222 -9.44 11.67 6.71
N VAL A 223 -9.70 10.75 7.63
CA VAL A 223 -8.73 9.73 8.04
C VAL A 223 -9.07 8.40 7.37
N ILE A 224 -8.15 7.92 6.53
CA ILE A 224 -8.30 6.67 5.78
C ILE A 224 -7.28 5.65 6.31
N ALA A 225 -7.75 4.48 6.76
CA ALA A 225 -6.88 3.39 7.17
C ALA A 225 -6.76 2.33 6.07
N THR A 226 -5.53 1.86 5.85
CA THR A 226 -5.19 0.74 4.96
C THR A 226 -4.14 -0.16 5.60
N GLY A 227 -3.70 -1.19 4.89
CA GLY A 227 -2.68 -2.12 5.36
C GLY A 227 -3.24 -3.38 6.00
N GLY A 228 -2.37 -4.40 6.09
CA GLY A 228 -2.77 -5.77 6.47
C GLY A 228 -3.21 -5.93 7.94
N LEU A 229 -2.92 -4.97 8.82
CA LEU A 229 -3.29 -5.00 10.23
C LEU A 229 -4.57 -4.21 10.54
N THR A 230 -5.14 -3.53 9.56
CA THR A 230 -6.37 -2.76 9.70
C THR A 230 -7.54 -3.58 10.28
N PRO A 231 -7.80 -4.85 9.85
CA PRO A 231 -8.88 -5.65 10.41
C PRO A 231 -8.75 -5.91 11.91
N VAL A 232 -7.52 -5.93 12.44
CA VAL A 232 -7.26 -6.20 13.87
C VAL A 232 -7.52 -4.96 14.72
N LEU A 233 -7.24 -3.77 14.19
CA LEU A 233 -7.18 -2.51 14.94
C LEU A 233 -8.41 -1.62 14.74
N ALA A 234 -8.96 -1.56 13.53
CA ALA A 234 -9.98 -0.58 13.16
C ALA A 234 -11.25 -0.65 14.02
N GLY A 235 -11.67 -1.85 14.44
CA GLY A 235 -12.82 -2.02 15.33
C GLY A 235 -12.62 -1.56 16.78
N SER A 236 -11.43 -1.05 17.13
CA SER A 236 -11.08 -0.65 18.50
C SER A 236 -10.81 0.85 18.67
N THR A 237 -10.95 1.61 17.60
CA THR A 237 -10.82 3.07 17.59
C THR A 237 -11.90 3.69 16.71
N LYS A 238 -12.16 4.99 16.91
CA LYS A 238 -13.11 5.79 16.12
C LYS A 238 -12.42 6.85 15.26
N VAL A 239 -11.10 6.82 15.19
CA VAL A 239 -10.35 7.88 14.48
C VAL A 239 -10.35 7.69 12.97
N PHE A 240 -10.69 6.51 12.47
CA PHE A 240 -10.78 6.23 11.05
C PHE A 240 -12.16 6.56 10.50
N ASP A 241 -12.23 7.54 9.59
CA ASP A 241 -13.47 7.82 8.86
C ASP A 241 -13.74 6.74 7.80
N HIS A 242 -12.67 6.19 7.21
CA HIS A 242 -12.75 5.12 6.20
C HIS A 242 -11.70 4.02 6.45
N VAL A 243 -12.07 2.80 6.09
CA VAL A 243 -11.18 1.63 6.08
C VAL A 243 -11.20 1.02 4.69
N ASN A 244 -10.04 0.97 4.03
CA ASN A 244 -9.90 0.44 2.68
C ASN A 244 -8.65 -0.43 2.57
N GLY A 245 -8.83 -1.74 2.68
CA GLY A 245 -7.73 -2.72 2.61
C GLY A 245 -7.09 -2.84 1.22
N ASP A 246 -7.79 -2.40 0.17
CA ASP A 246 -7.32 -2.48 -1.22
C ASP A 246 -6.69 -1.16 -1.72
N LEU A 247 -6.54 -0.15 -0.84
CA LEU A 247 -6.13 1.20 -1.24
C LEU A 247 -4.85 1.20 -2.07
N THR A 248 -3.82 0.49 -1.63
CA THR A 248 -2.53 0.38 -2.32
C THR A 248 -2.69 -0.20 -3.73
N MET A 249 -3.45 -1.30 -3.86
CA MET A 249 -3.69 -1.93 -5.15
C MET A 249 -4.51 -1.05 -6.09
N LEU A 250 -5.50 -0.33 -5.56
CA LEU A 250 -6.29 0.63 -6.31
C LEU A 250 -5.41 1.78 -6.83
N GLY A 251 -4.47 2.28 -6.03
CA GLY A 251 -3.54 3.32 -6.47
C GLY A 251 -2.60 2.87 -7.59
N ILE A 252 -2.09 1.65 -7.52
CA ILE A 252 -1.30 1.05 -8.62
C ILE A 252 -2.14 0.97 -9.90
N THR A 253 -3.41 0.61 -9.76
CA THR A 253 -4.37 0.50 -10.86
C THR A 253 -4.68 1.88 -11.47
N ASP A 254 -4.92 2.89 -10.64
CA ASP A 254 -5.16 4.28 -11.07
C ASP A 254 -4.00 4.83 -11.91
N ILE A 255 -2.76 4.55 -11.51
CA ILE A 255 -1.56 4.96 -12.26
C ILE A 255 -1.56 4.33 -13.65
N TYR A 256 -1.81 3.03 -13.75
CA TYR A 256 -1.82 2.35 -15.04
C TYR A 256 -2.84 2.97 -16.01
N TYR A 257 -4.09 3.12 -15.58
CA TYR A 257 -5.14 3.65 -16.45
C TYR A 257 -4.94 5.13 -16.78
N SER A 258 -4.47 5.94 -15.82
CA SER A 258 -4.14 7.34 -16.06
C SER A 258 -3.02 7.50 -17.09
N THR A 259 -1.95 6.70 -16.99
CA THR A 259 -0.80 6.74 -17.90
C THR A 259 -1.22 6.37 -19.32
N ASN A 260 -2.01 5.31 -19.49
CA ASN A 260 -2.47 4.86 -20.79
C ASN A 260 -3.46 5.85 -21.44
N LYS A 261 -4.39 6.44 -20.69
CA LYS A 261 -5.29 7.48 -21.20
C LYS A 261 -4.49 8.68 -21.78
N ARG A 262 -3.40 9.08 -21.14
CA ARG A 262 -2.53 10.17 -21.60
C ARG A 262 -1.74 9.82 -22.86
N ASN A 263 -1.23 8.60 -22.94
CA ASN A 263 -0.49 8.13 -24.11
C ASN A 263 -1.43 8.10 -25.35
N HIS A 264 -2.65 7.62 -25.20
CA HIS A 264 -3.64 7.67 -26.27
C HIS A 264 -4.00 9.09 -26.68
N ALA A 265 -4.14 10.02 -25.73
CA ALA A 265 -4.45 11.43 -26.05
C ALA A 265 -3.29 12.14 -26.76
N LYS A 266 -2.03 11.84 -26.42
CA LYS A 266 -0.84 12.36 -27.13
C LYS A 266 -0.75 11.84 -28.56
N ASN A 267 -0.94 10.55 -28.75
CA ASN A 267 -0.91 9.94 -30.09
C ASN A 267 -1.98 10.51 -31.03
N ASN A 268 -3.21 10.72 -30.52
CA ASN A 268 -4.29 11.31 -31.30
C ASN A 268 -4.06 12.79 -31.65
N LYS A 269 -3.28 13.54 -30.89
CA LYS A 269 -2.91 14.93 -31.23
C LYS A 269 -1.85 14.96 -32.34
N ASN A 270 -0.89 14.04 -32.33
CA ASN A 270 0.15 13.95 -33.36
C ASN A 270 -0.40 13.54 -34.73
N PHE A 271 -1.49 12.77 -34.78
CA PHE A 271 -2.18 12.40 -36.02
C PHE A 271 -3.05 13.52 -36.61
N LYS A 272 -3.36 14.60 -35.87
CA LYS A 272 -4.16 15.73 -36.34
C LYS A 272 -3.32 16.92 -36.82
N THR A 273 -1.99 16.84 -36.70
CA THR A 273 -1.04 17.89 -37.09
C THR A 273 -0.18 17.52 -38.30
N THR A 274 -0.42 16.37 -38.91
CA THR A 274 0.09 15.94 -40.22
C THR A 274 -1.06 15.91 -41.24
#